data_a87e438ee145b4b074d9edaa72a59cd7
#
_entry.id   a87e438ee145b4b074d9edaa72a59cd7
#
_cell.length_a   1.000
_cell.length_b   1.000
_cell.length_c   1.000
_cell.angle_alpha   90.00
_cell.angle_beta   90.00
_cell.angle_gamma   90.00
#
_symmetry.space_group_name_H-M   'P 1'
#
loop_
_entity.id
_entity.type
_entity.pdbx_description
1 polymer ?
#
loop_
_entity_poly.entity_id
_entity_poly.type
_entity_poly.pdbx_seq_one_letter_code
_entity_poly.pdbx_strand_id
1 'polypeptide(L)'
;ALHRMNARGNLDIKITDFLTVTADVAARVELKNWGAKDGAGIFSTLSSNRPNEYPFIIPNETLSGQFTPNEDGTPFFGASTRIVDNLYADMVYGGDTSERYVNSQTNLGANFDFNKYVKGLTFNAYVTFDNYSYLRQELRNTYPTYAIDTYSDLDGETITRYTQMKKLDLPKTQKIASNNTYRYFGMRADIGYERTLGVHDFSAIGAFRYTKNEMTGMTQDFKDANISLRLNYSYDKRYLAELTLAGMGSNKFDKNDRFFFSPAVGASWIISNESFMKEVKAVNFLKLKASFGVLGYTGNTGFFLYQTGWNNNGNYNFFQDQTDHKVSLARWGN
;
A
#
# COMPACT_ATOMS: atom_id res chain seq x y z
N ALA A 1 4.21 20.27 11.63
CA ALA A 1 5.49 20.37 10.94
C ALA A 1 5.76 19.10 10.13
N LEU A 2 6.48 19.23 9.00
CA LEU A 2 6.93 18.14 8.16
C LEU A 2 8.45 18.24 7.98
N HIS A 3 9.17 17.18 8.32
CA HIS A 3 10.59 17.04 8.06
C HIS A 3 10.81 15.80 7.19
N ARG A 4 11.54 15.96 6.08
CA ARG A 4 11.84 14.86 5.16
C ARG A 4 13.33 14.85 4.84
N MET A 5 13.93 13.69 4.99
CA MET A 5 15.32 13.42 4.61
C MET A 5 15.36 12.27 3.61
N ASN A 6 16.15 12.43 2.56
CA ASN A 6 16.38 11.40 1.56
C ASN A 6 17.90 11.24 1.38
N ALA A 7 18.34 9.99 1.27
CA ALA A 7 19.70 9.65 0.90
C ALA A 7 19.65 8.58 -0.20
N ARG A 8 20.50 8.71 -1.22
CA ARG A 8 20.65 7.70 -2.28
C ARG A 8 22.13 7.57 -2.64
N GLY A 9 22.56 6.33 -2.80
CA GLY A 9 23.89 5.99 -3.29
C GLY A 9 23.81 4.85 -4.28
N ASN A 10 24.48 4.99 -5.41
CA ASN A 10 24.64 3.95 -6.42
C ASN A 10 26.13 3.71 -6.60
N LEU A 11 26.51 2.44 -6.66
CA LEU A 11 27.90 2.03 -6.78
C LEU A 11 28.00 0.89 -7.79
N ASP A 12 28.84 1.08 -8.79
CA ASP A 12 29.20 0.06 -9.77
C ASP A 12 30.69 -0.21 -9.67
N ILE A 13 31.06 -1.44 -9.34
CA ILE A 13 32.46 -1.85 -9.17
C ILE A 13 32.77 -2.93 -10.21
N LYS A 14 33.66 -2.62 -11.13
CA LYS A 14 34.24 -3.60 -12.04
C LYS A 14 35.31 -4.39 -11.29
N ILE A 15 34.99 -5.60 -10.84
CA ILE A 15 35.89 -6.47 -10.10
C ILE A 15 36.90 -7.13 -11.05
N THR A 16 36.42 -7.58 -12.19
CA THR A 16 37.22 -8.18 -13.27
C THR A 16 36.69 -7.70 -14.62
N ASP A 17 37.33 -8.12 -15.73
CA ASP A 17 36.84 -7.81 -17.08
C ASP A 17 35.47 -8.40 -17.37
N PHE A 18 35.10 -9.47 -16.68
CA PHE A 18 33.84 -10.18 -16.88
C PHE A 18 32.84 -10.02 -15.73
N LEU A 19 33.20 -9.36 -14.61
CA LEU A 19 32.34 -9.21 -13.43
C LEU A 19 32.24 -7.76 -13.00
N THR A 20 31.02 -7.25 -13.01
CA THR A 20 30.65 -5.97 -12.39
C THR A 20 29.64 -6.22 -11.26
N VAL A 21 29.93 -5.68 -10.09
CA VAL A 21 29.02 -5.71 -8.92
C VAL A 21 28.38 -4.34 -8.79
N THR A 22 27.07 -4.34 -8.59
CA THR A 22 26.26 -3.11 -8.42
C THR A 22 25.62 -3.09 -7.05
N ALA A 23 25.59 -1.92 -6.43
CA ALA A 23 24.89 -1.70 -5.16
C ALA A 23 24.12 -0.37 -5.21
N ASP A 24 22.80 -0.45 -5.10
CA ASP A 24 21.93 0.71 -5.02
C ASP A 24 21.29 0.74 -3.63
N VAL A 25 21.44 1.85 -2.93
CA VAL A 25 20.83 2.06 -1.63
C VAL A 25 20.06 3.38 -1.64
N ALA A 26 18.81 3.35 -1.22
CA ALA A 26 18.02 4.54 -1.01
C ALA A 26 17.33 4.47 0.34
N ALA A 27 17.34 5.58 1.07
CA ALA A 27 16.64 5.72 2.33
C ALA A 27 15.87 7.04 2.37
N ARG A 28 14.65 6.99 2.91
CA ARG A 28 13.81 8.14 3.15
C ARG A 28 13.22 8.06 4.53
N VAL A 29 13.39 9.13 5.30
CA VAL A 29 12.75 9.33 6.59
C VAL A 29 11.85 10.56 6.51
N GLU A 30 10.62 10.42 6.93
CA GLU A 30 9.65 11.51 6.98
C GLU A 30 8.99 11.53 8.35
N LEU A 31 9.05 12.68 9.00
CA LEU A 31 8.47 12.96 10.29
C LEU A 31 7.40 14.03 10.11
N LYS A 32 6.17 13.74 10.52
CA LYS A 32 5.06 14.68 10.52
C LYS A 32 4.52 14.86 11.91
N ASN A 33 4.33 16.11 12.32
CA ASN A 33 3.70 16.45 13.59
C ASN A 33 2.60 17.48 13.35
N TRP A 34 1.43 17.22 13.91
CA TRP A 34 0.27 18.12 13.90
C TRP A 34 -0.56 17.96 15.16
N GLY A 35 -1.58 18.78 15.36
CA GLY A 35 -2.47 18.71 16.51
C GLY A 35 -3.41 17.50 16.51
N ALA A 36 -4.43 17.55 17.31
CA ALA A 36 -5.41 16.47 17.45
C ALA A 36 -6.16 16.14 16.16
N LYS A 37 -6.42 17.12 15.30
CA LYS A 37 -7.05 16.94 13.97
C LYS A 37 -6.12 17.43 12.88
N ASP A 38 -6.07 16.70 11.77
CA ASP A 38 -5.40 17.11 10.55
C ASP A 38 -6.23 18.15 9.76
N GLY A 39 -5.63 18.75 8.76
CA GLY A 39 -6.30 19.77 7.95
C GLY A 39 -7.58 19.29 7.27
N ALA A 40 -7.63 18.03 6.82
CA ALA A 40 -8.81 17.45 6.21
C ALA A 40 -9.94 17.26 7.24
N GLY A 41 -9.61 16.80 8.44
CA GLY A 41 -10.55 16.67 9.55
C GLY A 41 -11.10 18.02 10.03
N ILE A 42 -10.25 19.05 10.09
CA ILE A 42 -10.67 20.43 10.40
C ILE A 42 -11.66 20.94 9.33
N PHE A 43 -11.28 20.82 8.05
CA PHE A 43 -12.12 21.25 6.94
C PHE A 43 -13.48 20.53 6.91
N SER A 44 -13.48 19.22 7.09
CA SER A 44 -14.70 18.40 7.16
C SER A 44 -15.61 18.85 8.30
N THR A 45 -15.06 19.09 9.49
CA THR A 45 -15.82 19.54 10.65
C THR A 45 -16.42 20.95 10.41
N LEU A 46 -15.63 21.89 9.88
CA LEU A 46 -16.10 23.24 9.54
C LEU A 46 -17.20 23.24 8.48
N SER A 47 -17.08 22.37 7.48
CA SER A 47 -18.06 22.28 6.39
C SER A 47 -19.38 21.62 6.80
N SER A 48 -19.37 20.79 7.84
CA SER A 48 -20.54 20.05 8.33
C SER A 48 -21.26 20.73 9.50
N ASN A 49 -20.58 21.61 10.22
CA ASN A 49 -21.13 22.30 11.38
C ASN A 49 -21.77 23.63 10.97
N ARG A 50 -22.93 23.95 11.57
CA ARG A 50 -23.56 25.26 11.41
C ARG A 50 -22.76 26.32 12.17
N PRO A 51 -22.56 27.54 11.64
CA PRO A 51 -21.79 28.58 12.32
C PRO A 51 -22.36 28.97 13.68
N ASN A 52 -23.66 28.80 13.89
CA ASN A 52 -24.40 29.16 15.12
C ASN A 52 -24.76 27.94 15.97
N GLU A 53 -24.12 26.76 15.76
CA GLU A 53 -24.48 25.55 16.49
C GLU A 53 -24.14 25.64 17.98
N TYR A 54 -22.96 26.20 18.31
CA TYR A 54 -22.50 26.45 19.67
C TYR A 54 -21.39 27.52 19.69
N PRO A 55 -21.19 28.24 20.80
CA PRO A 55 -20.04 29.13 20.95
C PRO A 55 -18.76 28.33 21.12
N PHE A 56 -17.63 28.74 20.53
CA PHE A 56 -16.36 28.05 20.72
C PHE A 56 -15.88 28.09 22.16
N ILE A 57 -16.05 29.26 22.81
CA ILE A 57 -15.68 29.51 24.21
C ILE A 57 -16.89 30.04 24.95
N ILE A 58 -17.11 29.53 26.15
CA ILE A 58 -18.11 30.09 27.08
C ILE A 58 -17.33 30.85 28.17
N PRO A 59 -17.62 32.14 28.43
CA PRO A 59 -16.94 32.86 29.47
C PRO A 59 -17.05 32.18 30.83
N ASN A 60 -15.97 32.19 31.60
CA ASN A 60 -15.91 31.49 32.90
C ASN A 60 -16.95 32.01 33.89
N GLU A 61 -17.24 33.34 33.85
CA GLU A 61 -18.25 33.97 34.70
C GLU A 61 -19.64 33.39 34.48
N THR A 62 -19.93 32.95 33.25
CA THR A 62 -21.23 32.41 32.86
C THR A 62 -21.50 31.04 33.48
N LEU A 63 -20.47 30.23 33.66
CA LEU A 63 -20.57 28.85 34.17
C LEU A 63 -20.08 28.70 35.60
N SER A 64 -19.38 29.67 36.18
CA SER A 64 -18.77 29.58 37.52
C SER A 64 -19.75 29.30 38.67
N GLY A 65 -21.04 29.62 38.46
CA GLY A 65 -22.12 29.29 39.42
C GLY A 65 -22.58 27.84 39.36
N GLN A 66 -22.30 27.10 38.30
CA GLN A 66 -22.73 25.70 38.05
C GLN A 66 -21.59 24.73 37.97
N PHE A 67 -20.42 25.15 37.49
CA PHE A 67 -19.26 24.30 37.32
C PHE A 67 -17.99 24.99 37.84
N THR A 68 -17.07 24.17 38.36
CA THR A 68 -15.76 24.65 38.82
C THR A 68 -14.88 24.95 37.59
N PRO A 69 -14.28 26.16 37.53
CA PRO A 69 -13.31 26.45 36.48
C PRO A 69 -12.15 25.44 36.45
N ASN A 70 -11.59 25.21 35.26
CA ASN A 70 -10.45 24.31 35.12
C ASN A 70 -9.22 24.90 35.85
N GLU A 71 -8.50 24.08 36.62
CA GLU A 71 -7.34 24.47 37.42
C GLU A 71 -6.19 25.04 36.57
N ASP A 72 -6.07 24.57 35.32
CA ASP A 72 -5.06 24.99 34.35
C ASP A 72 -5.40 26.30 33.61
N GLY A 73 -6.50 26.94 33.97
CA GLY A 73 -6.98 28.16 33.31
C GLY A 73 -7.61 27.95 31.94
N THR A 74 -7.81 26.72 31.50
CA THR A 74 -8.47 26.40 30.23
C THR A 74 -9.92 26.88 30.26
N PRO A 75 -10.41 27.60 29.22
CA PRO A 75 -11.79 28.09 29.19
C PRO A 75 -12.80 26.96 29.07
N PHE A 76 -14.05 27.22 29.37
CA PHE A 76 -15.15 26.34 29.08
C PHE A 76 -15.46 26.34 27.58
N PHE A 77 -15.75 25.18 26.99
CA PHE A 77 -16.02 25.01 25.58
C PHE A 77 -17.48 24.69 25.32
N GLY A 78 -18.06 25.39 24.33
CA GLY A 78 -19.44 25.12 23.91
C GLY A 78 -19.58 23.82 23.13
N ALA A 79 -20.75 23.24 23.22
CA ALA A 79 -21.19 22.06 22.47
C ALA A 79 -22.70 22.14 22.24
N SER A 80 -23.23 21.21 21.45
CA SER A 80 -24.66 20.95 21.39
C SER A 80 -24.93 19.47 21.73
N THR A 81 -26.20 19.14 21.94
CA THR A 81 -26.63 17.75 22.15
C THR A 81 -26.36 16.86 20.93
N ARG A 82 -26.23 17.48 19.72
CA ARG A 82 -25.92 16.81 18.46
C ARG A 82 -24.41 16.72 18.20
N ILE A 83 -23.66 17.77 18.57
CA ILE A 83 -22.21 17.87 18.33
C ILE A 83 -21.54 18.12 19.68
N VAL A 84 -21.03 17.06 20.27
CA VAL A 84 -20.42 17.07 21.60
C VAL A 84 -18.94 17.52 21.59
N ASP A 85 -18.31 17.50 20.42
CA ASP A 85 -16.93 17.93 20.21
C ASP A 85 -16.87 19.44 19.91
N ASN A 86 -15.87 20.11 20.47
CA ASN A 86 -15.58 21.50 20.15
C ASN A 86 -14.31 21.58 19.30
N LEU A 87 -14.46 22.07 18.07
CA LEU A 87 -13.33 22.12 17.12
C LEU A 87 -12.18 23.01 17.62
N TYR A 88 -12.47 24.13 18.26
CA TYR A 88 -11.45 25.01 18.81
C TYR A 88 -10.67 24.32 19.94
N ALA A 89 -11.36 23.62 20.85
CA ALA A 89 -10.72 22.81 21.90
C ALA A 89 -9.82 21.72 21.29
N ASP A 90 -10.30 21.01 20.26
CA ASP A 90 -9.52 19.97 19.57
C ASP A 90 -8.27 20.54 18.89
N MET A 91 -8.36 21.73 18.27
CA MET A 91 -7.24 22.35 17.56
C MET A 91 -6.17 22.90 18.50
N VAL A 92 -6.55 23.50 19.62
CA VAL A 92 -5.65 24.25 20.50
C VAL A 92 -5.18 23.40 21.68
N TYR A 93 -6.05 22.59 22.23
CA TYR A 93 -5.82 21.84 23.46
C TYR A 93 -5.89 20.31 23.27
N GLY A 94 -6.35 19.83 22.13
CA GLY A 94 -6.66 18.43 21.86
C GLY A 94 -5.46 17.47 21.84
N GLY A 95 -4.24 17.99 22.03
CA GLY A 95 -3.00 17.21 22.01
C GLY A 95 -2.33 17.17 20.64
N ASP A 96 -1.53 16.14 20.39
CA ASP A 96 -0.69 16.04 19.20
C ASP A 96 -0.73 14.66 18.55
N THR A 97 -0.41 14.64 17.28
CA THR A 97 -0.21 13.44 16.48
C THR A 97 1.18 13.49 15.85
N SER A 98 1.94 12.43 16.01
CA SER A 98 3.22 12.23 15.33
C SER A 98 3.17 11.02 14.41
N GLU A 99 3.66 11.19 13.19
CA GLU A 99 3.85 10.12 12.22
C GLU A 99 5.31 10.03 11.81
N ARG A 100 5.79 8.80 11.75
CA ARG A 100 7.11 8.48 11.24
C ARG A 100 7.00 7.48 10.11
N TYR A 101 7.49 7.87 8.95
CA TYR A 101 7.65 7.02 7.77
C TYR A 101 9.13 6.75 7.57
N VAL A 102 9.50 5.49 7.46
CA VAL A 102 10.84 5.06 7.08
C VAL A 102 10.71 4.16 5.88
N ASN A 103 11.36 4.51 4.79
CA ASN A 103 11.44 3.70 3.59
C ASN A 103 12.92 3.49 3.25
N SER A 104 13.35 2.24 3.14
CA SER A 104 14.67 1.88 2.66
C SER A 104 14.58 0.85 1.55
N GLN A 105 15.40 1.03 0.53
CA GLN A 105 15.48 0.16 -0.64
C GLN A 105 16.95 -0.18 -0.84
N THR A 106 17.24 -1.45 -1.02
CA THR A 106 18.60 -1.93 -1.28
C THR A 106 18.56 -2.95 -2.39
N ASN A 107 19.33 -2.69 -3.46
CA ASN A 107 19.54 -3.64 -4.55
C ASN A 107 21.03 -3.98 -4.60
N LEU A 108 21.34 -5.26 -4.61
CA LEU A 108 22.68 -5.77 -4.83
C LEU A 108 22.66 -6.64 -6.08
N GLY A 109 23.56 -6.36 -7.02
CA GLY A 109 23.62 -7.05 -8.29
C GLY A 109 25.02 -7.54 -8.61
N ALA A 110 25.09 -8.62 -9.39
CA ALA A 110 26.31 -9.12 -10.00
C ALA A 110 26.01 -9.40 -11.48
N ASN A 111 26.75 -8.74 -12.36
CA ASN A 111 26.62 -8.84 -13.79
C ASN A 111 27.87 -9.50 -14.36
N PHE A 112 27.70 -10.63 -15.04
CA PHE A 112 28.79 -11.41 -15.63
C PHE A 112 28.68 -11.33 -17.15
N ASP A 113 29.72 -10.82 -17.79
CA ASP A 113 29.89 -10.81 -19.25
C ASP A 113 30.89 -11.88 -19.64
N PHE A 114 30.40 -12.98 -20.17
CA PHE A 114 31.22 -14.09 -20.61
C PHE A 114 31.59 -14.04 -22.10
N ASN A 115 31.39 -12.91 -22.79
CA ASN A 115 31.67 -12.76 -24.21
C ASN A 115 33.10 -13.14 -24.61
N LYS A 116 34.07 -12.99 -23.71
CA LYS A 116 35.45 -13.39 -23.92
C LYS A 116 35.60 -14.92 -24.04
N TYR A 117 34.80 -15.68 -23.33
CA TYR A 117 34.85 -17.14 -23.28
C TYR A 117 33.82 -17.80 -24.20
N VAL A 118 32.59 -17.32 -24.14
CA VAL A 118 31.47 -17.75 -24.97
C VAL A 118 30.76 -16.52 -25.53
N LYS A 119 30.92 -16.24 -26.81
CA LYS A 119 30.36 -15.06 -27.47
C LYS A 119 28.85 -15.03 -27.31
N GLY A 120 28.33 -13.93 -26.76
CA GLY A 120 26.91 -13.68 -26.55
C GLY A 120 26.36 -14.21 -25.23
N LEU A 121 27.19 -14.79 -24.36
CA LEU A 121 26.73 -15.31 -23.05
C LEU A 121 26.86 -14.26 -21.95
N THR A 122 25.76 -14.01 -21.25
CA THR A 122 25.69 -13.12 -20.08
C THR A 122 24.96 -13.83 -18.94
N PHE A 123 25.29 -13.46 -17.70
CA PHE A 123 24.56 -13.90 -16.52
C PHE A 123 24.41 -12.72 -15.55
N ASN A 124 23.21 -12.51 -15.03
CA ASN A 124 22.93 -11.46 -14.06
C ASN A 124 22.22 -12.06 -12.85
N ALA A 125 22.59 -11.59 -11.67
CA ALA A 125 21.93 -11.97 -10.42
C ALA A 125 21.69 -10.71 -9.58
N TYR A 126 20.49 -10.60 -9.01
CA TYR A 126 20.07 -9.46 -8.18
C TYR A 126 19.38 -9.96 -6.93
N VAL A 127 19.65 -9.26 -5.83
CA VAL A 127 18.90 -9.38 -4.58
C VAL A 127 18.38 -8.00 -4.21
N THR A 128 17.09 -7.91 -3.93
CA THR A 128 16.42 -6.68 -3.54
C THR A 128 15.84 -6.85 -2.14
N PHE A 129 16.05 -5.86 -1.30
CA PHE A 129 15.42 -5.77 0.00
C PHE A 129 14.84 -4.38 0.20
N ASP A 130 13.51 -4.30 0.33
CA ASP A 130 12.79 -3.07 0.63
C ASP A 130 12.13 -3.19 1.99
N ASN A 131 12.20 -2.12 2.77
CA ASN A 131 11.51 -2.01 4.03
C ASN A 131 10.77 -0.68 4.09
N TYR A 132 9.47 -0.76 4.40
CA TYR A 132 8.63 0.38 4.69
C TYR A 132 8.07 0.21 6.10
N SER A 133 8.24 1.23 6.94
CA SER A 133 7.69 1.28 8.30
C SER A 133 6.92 2.58 8.49
N TYR A 134 5.71 2.46 9.00
CA TYR A 134 4.84 3.56 9.37
C TYR A 134 4.43 3.42 10.82
N LEU A 135 4.70 4.43 11.62
CA LEU A 135 4.28 4.52 13.01
C LEU A 135 3.51 5.82 13.21
N ARG A 136 2.30 5.71 13.74
CA ARG A 136 1.49 6.85 14.18
C ARG A 136 1.23 6.75 15.66
N GLN A 137 1.58 7.80 16.39
CA GLN A 137 1.36 7.96 17.82
C GLN A 137 0.48 9.19 18.06
N GLU A 138 -0.43 9.10 19.00
CA GLU A 138 -1.38 10.15 19.31
C GLU A 138 -1.42 10.40 20.81
N LEU A 139 -1.37 11.66 21.20
CA LEU A 139 -1.80 12.16 22.49
C LEU A 139 -3.14 12.86 22.27
N ARG A 140 -4.21 12.32 22.85
CA ARG A 140 -5.56 12.87 22.70
C ARG A 140 -6.06 13.37 24.05
N ASN A 141 -6.07 14.67 24.21
CA ASN A 141 -6.70 15.32 25.34
C ASN A 141 -8.19 15.51 25.07
N THR A 142 -9.00 15.32 26.06
CA THR A 142 -10.42 15.63 26.03
C THR A 142 -10.72 16.67 27.09
N TYR A 143 -11.29 17.78 26.67
CA TYR A 143 -11.71 18.86 27.57
C TYR A 143 -13.22 18.84 27.77
N PRO A 144 -13.71 19.33 28.94
CA PRO A 144 -15.12 19.43 29.18
C PRO A 144 -15.80 20.35 28.16
N THR A 145 -16.90 19.88 27.60
CA THR A 145 -17.75 20.67 26.70
C THR A 145 -19.16 20.75 27.26
N TYR A 146 -19.84 21.85 27.01
CA TYR A 146 -21.13 22.17 27.63
C TYR A 146 -22.14 22.54 26.55
N ALA A 147 -23.27 21.84 26.53
CA ALA A 147 -24.42 22.20 25.70
C ALA A 147 -25.27 23.24 26.44
N ILE A 148 -25.82 24.18 25.68
CA ILE A 148 -26.64 25.26 26.15
C ILE A 148 -28.08 24.98 25.72
N ASP A 149 -28.98 24.83 26.70
CA ASP A 149 -30.40 24.69 26.48
C ASP A 149 -31.09 25.93 27.06
N THR A 150 -31.86 26.64 26.21
CA THR A 150 -32.61 27.80 26.61
C THR A 150 -34.10 27.52 26.43
N TYR A 151 -34.87 27.68 27.48
CA TYR A 151 -36.30 27.52 27.43
C TYR A 151 -37.00 28.64 28.26
N SER A 152 -38.23 28.92 27.95
CA SER A 152 -39.04 29.83 28.73
C SER A 152 -39.85 29.02 29.77
N ASP A 153 -39.86 29.53 30.97
CA ASP A 153 -40.71 28.93 32.04
C ASP A 153 -42.19 29.36 31.85
N LEU A 154 -43.04 28.94 32.80
CA LEU A 154 -44.47 29.22 32.80
C LEU A 154 -44.80 30.75 32.97
N ASP A 155 -43.85 31.49 33.53
CA ASP A 155 -43.97 32.94 33.76
C ASP A 155 -43.37 33.77 32.64
N GLY A 156 -42.84 33.11 31.60
CA GLY A 156 -42.23 33.74 30.41
C GLY A 156 -40.76 34.13 30.62
N GLU A 157 -40.15 33.80 31.75
CA GLU A 157 -38.74 34.03 31.99
C GLU A 157 -37.87 33.06 31.15
N THR A 158 -36.79 33.58 30.63
CA THR A 158 -35.82 32.75 29.87
C THR A 158 -34.84 32.09 30.80
N ILE A 159 -34.92 30.77 30.92
CA ILE A 159 -33.99 29.97 31.70
C ILE A 159 -32.93 29.35 30.78
N THR A 160 -31.67 29.57 31.10
CA THR A 160 -30.53 28.95 30.42
C THR A 160 -29.95 27.86 31.30
N ARG A 161 -29.94 26.63 30.78
CA ARG A 161 -29.36 25.47 31.43
C ARG A 161 -28.12 25.01 30.68
N TYR A 162 -27.06 24.70 31.40
CA TYR A 162 -25.85 24.13 30.88
C TYR A 162 -25.74 22.67 31.25
N THR A 163 -25.46 21.81 30.26
CA THR A 163 -25.28 20.36 30.48
C THR A 163 -23.87 19.98 30.02
N GLN A 164 -23.11 19.39 30.93
CA GLN A 164 -21.78 18.89 30.61
C GLN A 164 -21.87 17.67 29.67
N MET A 165 -21.30 17.75 28.49
CA MET A 165 -21.33 16.72 27.45
C MET A 165 -20.11 15.81 27.51
N LYS A 166 -18.93 16.36 27.82
CA LYS A 166 -17.67 15.63 27.94
C LYS A 166 -16.98 15.96 29.26
N LYS A 167 -16.21 14.98 29.77
CA LYS A 167 -15.37 15.13 30.96
C LYS A 167 -13.93 15.38 30.57
N LEU A 168 -13.18 15.99 31.47
CA LEU A 168 -11.73 16.15 31.33
C LEU A 168 -11.04 14.79 31.33
N ASP A 169 -10.21 14.54 30.30
CA ASP A 169 -9.31 13.40 30.22
C ASP A 169 -7.99 13.85 29.58
N LEU A 170 -6.94 13.89 30.39
CA LEU A 170 -5.59 14.31 29.99
C LEU A 170 -4.62 13.14 30.12
N PRO A 171 -4.53 12.26 29.10
CA PRO A 171 -3.61 11.13 29.16
C PRO A 171 -2.15 11.61 29.19
N LYS A 172 -1.35 11.00 30.05
CA LYS A 172 0.08 11.36 30.23
C LYS A 172 0.99 10.71 29.18
N THR A 173 0.48 9.75 28.40
CA THR A 173 1.28 8.96 27.46
C THR A 173 0.61 8.88 26.11
N GLN A 174 1.44 8.99 25.08
CA GLN A 174 0.98 8.75 23.70
C GLN A 174 0.55 7.29 23.50
N LYS A 175 -0.51 7.08 22.72
CA LYS A 175 -0.97 5.77 22.27
C LYS A 175 -0.51 5.50 20.85
N ILE A 176 -0.15 4.26 20.55
CA ILE A 176 0.10 3.83 19.17
C ILE A 176 -1.26 3.68 18.48
N ALA A 177 -1.54 4.58 17.55
CA ALA A 177 -2.77 4.57 16.74
C ALA A 177 -2.63 3.67 15.51
N SER A 178 -1.42 3.57 14.95
CA SER A 178 -1.13 2.67 13.83
C SER A 178 0.36 2.30 13.82
N ASN A 179 0.62 1.03 13.53
CA ASN A 179 1.98 0.53 13.33
C ASN A 179 1.95 -0.49 12.20
N ASN A 180 2.41 -0.08 11.02
CA ASN A 180 2.42 -0.91 9.83
C ASN A 180 3.86 -1.06 9.32
N THR A 181 4.24 -2.29 9.04
CA THR A 181 5.52 -2.60 8.41
C THR A 181 5.26 -3.45 7.18
N TYR A 182 5.91 -3.10 6.09
CA TYR A 182 5.95 -3.87 4.86
C TYR A 182 7.41 -4.15 4.51
N ARG A 183 7.73 -5.42 4.25
CA ARG A 183 9.06 -5.87 3.81
C ARG A 183 8.93 -6.65 2.53
N TYR A 184 9.75 -6.30 1.59
CA TYR A 184 9.88 -7.01 0.33
C TYR A 184 11.29 -7.59 0.23
N PHE A 185 11.36 -8.88 -0.04
CA PHE A 185 12.59 -9.55 -0.43
C PHE A 185 12.40 -10.12 -1.83
N GLY A 186 13.34 -9.83 -2.73
CA GLY A 186 13.34 -10.33 -4.09
C GLY A 186 14.70 -10.91 -4.45
N MET A 187 14.67 -12.01 -5.19
CA MET A 187 15.83 -12.57 -5.88
C MET A 187 15.50 -12.72 -7.35
N ARG A 188 16.45 -12.40 -8.20
CA ARG A 188 16.37 -12.64 -9.64
C ARG A 188 17.71 -13.10 -10.14
N ALA A 189 17.70 -14.11 -11.00
CA ALA A 189 18.86 -14.51 -11.78
C ALA A 189 18.42 -14.73 -13.22
N ASP A 190 19.19 -14.25 -14.18
CA ASP A 190 18.95 -14.49 -15.60
C ASP A 190 20.25 -14.83 -16.33
N ILE A 191 20.14 -15.76 -17.26
CA ILE A 191 21.18 -16.15 -18.20
C ILE A 191 20.70 -15.81 -19.60
N GLY A 192 21.48 -15.01 -20.31
CA GLY A 192 21.22 -14.58 -21.69
C GLY A 192 22.25 -15.16 -22.65
N TYR A 193 21.79 -15.57 -23.81
CA TYR A 193 22.65 -15.99 -24.91
C TYR A 193 22.16 -15.36 -26.22
N GLU A 194 23.03 -14.67 -26.94
CA GLU A 194 22.71 -14.05 -28.21
C GLU A 194 23.78 -14.39 -29.25
N ARG A 195 23.37 -14.83 -30.44
CA ARG A 195 24.29 -15.19 -31.49
C ARG A 195 23.71 -14.92 -32.88
N THR A 196 24.52 -14.28 -33.73
CA THR A 196 24.26 -14.13 -35.17
C THR A 196 25.18 -15.06 -35.94
N LEU A 197 24.63 -15.90 -36.80
CA LEU A 197 25.32 -16.84 -37.67
C LEU A 197 24.85 -16.60 -39.13
N GLY A 198 25.50 -15.71 -39.83
CA GLY A 198 25.10 -15.30 -41.19
C GLY A 198 23.73 -14.60 -41.17
N VAL A 199 22.72 -15.22 -41.75
CA VAL A 199 21.35 -14.69 -41.82
C VAL A 199 20.47 -15.18 -40.63
N HIS A 200 21.02 -15.91 -39.70
CA HIS A 200 20.32 -16.51 -38.57
C HIS A 200 20.69 -15.75 -37.29
N ASP A 201 19.71 -15.16 -36.62
CA ASP A 201 19.86 -14.58 -35.30
C ASP A 201 19.13 -15.43 -34.27
N PHE A 202 19.83 -15.80 -33.21
CA PHE A 202 19.32 -16.58 -32.08
C PHE A 202 19.45 -15.75 -30.81
N SER A 203 18.41 -15.75 -29.98
CA SER A 203 18.46 -15.20 -28.64
C SER A 203 17.69 -16.11 -27.68
N ALA A 204 18.30 -16.40 -26.55
CA ALA A 204 17.73 -17.22 -25.49
C ALA A 204 17.91 -16.49 -24.14
N ILE A 205 16.86 -16.41 -23.33
CA ILE A 205 16.92 -15.88 -21.98
C ILE A 205 16.22 -16.87 -21.04
N GLY A 206 17.00 -17.44 -20.13
CA GLY A 206 16.48 -18.16 -18.97
C GLY A 206 16.44 -17.24 -17.77
N ALA A 207 15.33 -17.18 -17.04
CA ALA A 207 15.22 -16.33 -15.87
C ALA A 207 14.55 -17.06 -14.71
N PHE A 208 15.04 -16.81 -13.51
CA PHE A 208 14.43 -17.19 -12.24
C PHE A 208 14.14 -15.96 -11.42
N ARG A 209 12.97 -15.93 -10.79
CA ARG A 209 12.57 -14.88 -9.86
C ARG A 209 11.89 -15.50 -8.64
N TYR A 210 12.26 -15.03 -7.46
CA TYR A 210 11.58 -15.33 -6.20
C TYR A 210 11.25 -14.03 -5.49
N THR A 211 10.06 -13.94 -4.91
CA THR A 211 9.65 -12.78 -4.11
C THR A 211 8.99 -13.24 -2.82
N LYS A 212 9.24 -12.47 -1.75
CA LYS A 212 8.61 -12.63 -0.45
C LYS A 212 8.14 -11.27 0.04
N ASN A 213 6.86 -11.17 0.37
CA ASN A 213 6.25 -9.97 0.95
C ASN A 213 5.74 -10.30 2.35
N GLU A 214 6.16 -9.49 3.32
CA GLU A 214 5.70 -9.53 4.69
C GLU A 214 4.97 -8.21 5.00
N MET A 215 3.81 -8.28 5.64
CA MET A 215 3.05 -7.10 6.04
C MET A 215 2.45 -7.31 7.42
N THR A 216 2.45 -6.26 8.24
CA THR A 216 1.78 -6.26 9.55
C THR A 216 0.31 -6.68 9.39
N GLY A 217 -0.14 -7.61 10.22
CA GLY A 217 -1.52 -8.11 10.22
C GLY A 217 -1.81 -9.22 9.21
N MET A 218 -0.85 -9.62 8.38
CA MET A 218 -1.00 -10.81 7.55
C MET A 218 -0.74 -12.08 8.35
N THR A 219 -1.60 -13.07 8.19
CA THR A 219 -1.46 -14.38 8.82
C THR A 219 -0.29 -15.16 8.22
N GLN A 220 0.04 -14.91 6.97
CA GLN A 220 1.07 -15.61 6.22
C GLN A 220 1.76 -14.68 5.23
N ASP A 221 3.09 -14.80 5.10
CA ASP A 221 3.85 -14.10 4.08
C ASP A 221 3.43 -14.54 2.68
N PHE A 222 3.35 -13.58 1.78
CA PHE A 222 3.14 -13.87 0.38
C PHE A 222 4.45 -14.24 -0.31
N LYS A 223 4.50 -15.39 -0.97
CA LYS A 223 5.68 -15.91 -1.67
C LYS A 223 5.31 -16.35 -3.07
N ASP A 224 6.06 -15.84 -4.04
CA ASP A 224 5.97 -16.25 -5.44
C ASP A 224 7.32 -16.69 -5.96
N ALA A 225 7.31 -17.71 -6.82
CA ALA A 225 8.46 -18.13 -7.60
C ALA A 225 8.08 -18.21 -9.08
N ASN A 226 8.99 -17.79 -9.94
CA ASN A 226 8.82 -17.87 -11.39
C ASN A 226 10.12 -18.35 -12.02
N ILE A 227 10.02 -19.32 -12.93
CA ILE A 227 11.09 -19.73 -13.83
C ILE A 227 10.60 -19.58 -15.25
N SER A 228 11.41 -19.02 -16.14
CA SER A 228 11.02 -18.82 -17.53
C SER A 228 12.18 -19.03 -18.47
N LEU A 229 11.86 -19.50 -19.67
CA LEU A 229 12.75 -19.60 -20.82
C LEU A 229 12.08 -18.94 -22.00
N ARG A 230 12.76 -17.97 -22.59
CA ARG A 230 12.33 -17.31 -23.81
C ARG A 230 13.36 -17.56 -24.91
N LEU A 231 12.92 -18.08 -26.02
CA LEU A 231 13.72 -18.34 -27.21
C LEU A 231 13.20 -17.48 -28.34
N ASN A 232 14.09 -16.76 -28.99
CA ASN A 232 13.79 -15.99 -30.18
C ASN A 232 14.70 -16.47 -31.33
N TYR A 233 14.13 -16.54 -32.50
CA TYR A 233 14.84 -16.84 -33.73
C TYR A 233 14.43 -15.87 -34.82
N SER A 234 15.38 -15.37 -35.57
CA SER A 234 15.15 -14.53 -36.74
C SER A 234 15.91 -15.07 -37.93
N TYR A 235 15.24 -15.18 -39.06
CA TYR A 235 15.82 -15.52 -40.34
C TYR A 235 15.83 -14.30 -41.25
N ASP A 236 17.02 -13.91 -41.70
CA ASP A 236 17.30 -12.80 -42.62
C ASP A 236 16.59 -11.48 -42.23
N LYS A 237 16.34 -11.28 -40.91
CA LYS A 237 15.59 -10.15 -40.36
C LYS A 237 14.20 -9.96 -41.02
N ARG A 238 13.65 -11.03 -41.59
CA ARG A 238 12.33 -11.06 -42.26
C ARG A 238 11.32 -11.92 -41.47
N TYR A 239 11.72 -13.09 -41.09
CA TYR A 239 10.84 -14.05 -40.38
C TYR A 239 11.34 -14.24 -38.95
N LEU A 240 10.44 -14.02 -38.00
CA LEU A 240 10.77 -14.16 -36.57
C LEU A 240 9.83 -15.13 -35.91
N ALA A 241 10.38 -15.99 -35.04
CA ALA A 241 9.65 -16.90 -34.19
C ALA A 241 10.05 -16.69 -32.72
N GLU A 242 9.09 -16.78 -31.84
CA GLU A 242 9.28 -16.63 -30.39
C GLU A 242 8.58 -17.79 -29.67
N LEU A 243 9.28 -18.40 -28.71
CA LEU A 243 8.74 -19.38 -27.78
C LEU A 243 9.04 -18.92 -26.35
N THR A 244 8.03 -18.81 -25.51
CA THR A 244 8.18 -18.53 -24.09
C THR A 244 7.54 -19.68 -23.29
N LEU A 245 8.29 -20.23 -22.36
CA LEU A 245 7.84 -21.24 -21.42
C LEU A 245 8.05 -20.68 -20.02
N ALA A 246 6.98 -20.58 -19.22
CA ALA A 246 7.08 -20.07 -17.85
C ALA A 246 6.39 -21.02 -16.87
N GLY A 247 7.04 -21.28 -15.75
CA GLY A 247 6.48 -21.94 -14.59
C GLY A 247 6.31 -20.90 -13.47
N MET A 248 5.11 -20.78 -12.93
CA MET A 248 4.78 -19.86 -11.84
C MET A 248 4.31 -20.65 -10.64
N GLY A 249 4.79 -20.29 -9.44
CA GLY A 249 4.36 -20.88 -8.18
C GLY A 249 3.99 -19.82 -7.16
N SER A 250 2.88 -20.02 -6.42
CA SER A 250 2.45 -19.13 -5.36
C SER A 250 1.98 -19.91 -4.14
N ASN A 251 2.34 -19.44 -2.95
CA ASN A 251 1.90 -20.06 -1.70
C ASN A 251 0.46 -19.73 -1.32
N LYS A 252 -0.27 -18.99 -2.14
CA LYS A 252 -1.72 -18.75 -1.98
C LYS A 252 -2.55 -19.98 -2.27
N PHE A 253 -2.01 -20.93 -3.07
CA PHE A 253 -2.70 -22.13 -3.49
C PHE A 253 -2.30 -23.35 -2.67
N ASP A 254 -3.11 -24.40 -2.72
CA ASP A 254 -2.78 -25.70 -2.13
C ASP A 254 -1.45 -26.24 -2.65
N LYS A 255 -0.83 -27.13 -1.89
CA LYS A 255 0.49 -27.70 -2.26
C LYS A 255 0.47 -28.43 -3.59
N ASN A 256 -0.65 -29.03 -3.97
CA ASN A 256 -0.79 -29.81 -5.21
C ASN A 256 -1.03 -28.91 -6.43
N ASP A 257 -1.65 -27.74 -6.25
CA ASP A 257 -2.05 -26.81 -7.32
C ASP A 257 -1.22 -25.52 -7.31
N ARG A 258 -0.09 -25.54 -6.59
CA ARG A 258 0.75 -24.36 -6.35
C ARG A 258 1.46 -23.85 -7.59
N PHE A 259 1.75 -24.73 -8.55
CA PHE A 259 2.51 -24.41 -9.74
C PHE A 259 1.64 -24.42 -10.98
N PHE A 260 1.80 -23.40 -11.79
CA PHE A 260 1.10 -23.21 -13.04
C PHE A 260 2.11 -23.06 -14.18
N PHE A 261 1.82 -23.71 -15.32
CA PHE A 261 2.62 -23.63 -16.53
C PHE A 261 1.98 -22.67 -17.56
N SER A 262 2.77 -21.72 -18.06
CA SER A 262 2.35 -20.63 -18.96
C SER A 262 3.16 -20.66 -20.25
N PRO A 263 2.78 -21.45 -21.27
CA PRO A 263 3.41 -21.42 -22.58
C PRO A 263 2.87 -20.27 -23.43
N ALA A 264 3.75 -19.65 -24.23
CA ALA A 264 3.36 -18.69 -25.26
C ALA A 264 4.22 -18.87 -26.51
N VAL A 265 3.62 -18.71 -27.68
CA VAL A 265 4.28 -18.77 -28.98
C VAL A 265 3.93 -17.50 -29.77
N GLY A 266 4.87 -17.05 -30.60
CA GLY A 266 4.66 -15.92 -31.47
C GLY A 266 5.43 -16.09 -32.78
N ALA A 267 4.87 -15.54 -33.84
CA ALA A 267 5.53 -15.45 -35.14
C ALA A 267 5.32 -14.03 -35.69
N SER A 268 6.30 -13.55 -36.44
CA SER A 268 6.15 -12.28 -37.14
C SER A 268 6.92 -12.27 -38.46
N TRP A 269 6.40 -11.48 -39.41
CA TRP A 269 6.95 -11.29 -40.72
C TRP A 269 7.17 -9.79 -40.97
N ILE A 270 8.43 -9.39 -41.25
CA ILE A 270 8.78 -8.02 -41.59
C ILE A 270 8.70 -7.92 -43.12
N ILE A 271 7.51 -7.57 -43.56
CA ILE A 271 7.18 -7.49 -45.02
C ILE A 271 8.03 -6.42 -45.70
N SER A 272 8.31 -5.31 -45.01
CA SER A 272 9.16 -4.24 -45.56
C SER A 272 10.59 -4.67 -45.90
N ASN A 273 11.07 -5.80 -45.35
CA ASN A 273 12.40 -6.32 -45.66
C ASN A 273 12.40 -7.27 -46.88
N GLU A 274 11.23 -7.54 -47.46
CA GLU A 274 11.13 -8.41 -48.63
C GLU A 274 11.58 -7.68 -49.90
N SER A 275 12.10 -8.44 -50.86
CA SER A 275 12.63 -7.88 -52.12
C SER A 275 11.59 -7.12 -52.93
N PHE A 276 10.34 -7.53 -52.91
CA PHE A 276 9.23 -6.88 -53.61
C PHE A 276 8.81 -5.54 -52.98
N MET A 277 9.21 -5.27 -51.73
CA MET A 277 8.90 -4.01 -51.02
C MET A 277 9.98 -2.93 -51.20
N LYS A 278 11.17 -3.25 -51.72
CA LYS A 278 12.30 -2.32 -51.79
C LYS A 278 12.00 -1.07 -52.64
N GLU A 279 11.10 -1.17 -53.62
CA GLU A 279 10.72 -0.05 -54.50
C GLU A 279 9.52 0.76 -53.97
N VAL A 280 8.85 0.28 -52.89
CA VAL A 280 7.68 0.92 -52.29
C VAL A 280 8.12 2.00 -51.34
N LYS A 281 8.42 3.21 -51.83
CA LYS A 281 8.93 4.34 -51.03
C LYS A 281 7.92 4.89 -50.00
N ALA A 282 6.62 4.59 -50.14
CA ALA A 282 5.56 5.07 -49.23
C ALA A 282 5.54 4.34 -47.88
N VAL A 283 6.18 3.16 -47.78
CA VAL A 283 6.15 2.32 -46.59
C VAL A 283 7.57 2.06 -46.08
N ASN A 284 7.97 2.72 -45.02
CA ASN A 284 9.29 2.56 -44.42
C ASN A 284 9.42 1.26 -43.59
N PHE A 285 8.35 0.86 -42.92
CA PHE A 285 8.32 -0.35 -42.08
C PHE A 285 6.93 -0.97 -42.06
N LEU A 286 6.85 -2.25 -42.40
CA LEU A 286 5.61 -3.03 -42.31
C LEU A 286 5.94 -4.40 -41.71
N LYS A 287 5.30 -4.68 -40.55
CA LYS A 287 5.45 -5.95 -39.81
C LYS A 287 4.08 -6.53 -39.49
N LEU A 288 3.87 -7.79 -39.81
CA LEU A 288 2.74 -8.59 -39.36
C LEU A 288 3.20 -9.43 -38.18
N LYS A 289 2.39 -9.49 -37.10
CA LYS A 289 2.68 -10.30 -35.90
C LYS A 289 1.43 -11.04 -35.45
N ALA A 290 1.58 -12.32 -35.08
CA ALA A 290 0.57 -13.11 -34.40
C ALA A 290 1.21 -13.80 -33.19
N SER A 291 0.46 -13.91 -32.09
CA SER A 291 0.92 -14.59 -30.89
C SER A 291 -0.26 -15.23 -30.16
N PHE A 292 0.02 -16.34 -29.51
CA PHE A 292 -0.91 -17.05 -28.64
C PHE A 292 -0.20 -17.46 -27.35
N GLY A 293 -0.89 -17.41 -26.21
CA GLY A 293 -0.31 -17.83 -24.93
C GLY A 293 -1.37 -18.03 -23.87
N VAL A 294 -0.99 -18.80 -22.86
CA VAL A 294 -1.80 -19.05 -21.67
C VAL A 294 -1.11 -18.40 -20.48
N LEU A 295 -1.85 -17.57 -19.71
CA LEU A 295 -1.31 -16.85 -18.57
C LEU A 295 -2.04 -17.25 -17.29
N GLY A 296 -1.28 -17.47 -16.21
CA GLY A 296 -1.81 -17.57 -14.86
C GLY A 296 -1.79 -16.19 -14.17
N TYR A 297 -2.79 -15.91 -13.36
CA TYR A 297 -2.89 -14.68 -12.61
C TYR A 297 -3.20 -14.93 -11.13
N THR A 298 -2.38 -14.40 -10.23
CA THR A 298 -2.50 -14.60 -8.78
C THR A 298 -2.80 -13.30 -8.00
N GLY A 299 -2.87 -12.15 -8.69
CA GLY A 299 -2.84 -10.82 -8.07
C GLY A 299 -3.99 -10.54 -7.10
N ASN A 300 -5.23 -10.88 -7.47
CA ASN A 300 -6.42 -10.61 -6.65
C ASN A 300 -6.90 -11.84 -5.86
N THR A 301 -6.09 -12.89 -5.78
CA THR A 301 -6.43 -14.11 -5.07
C THR A 301 -6.03 -13.98 -3.60
N GLY A 302 -6.97 -14.22 -2.68
CA GLY A 302 -6.70 -14.32 -1.24
C GLY A 302 -5.97 -15.62 -0.87
N PHE A 303 -5.47 -15.69 0.36
CA PHE A 303 -4.94 -16.93 0.93
C PHE A 303 -6.09 -17.88 1.30
N PHE A 304 -5.83 -19.19 1.24
CA PHE A 304 -6.71 -20.25 1.76
C PHE A 304 -8.10 -20.32 1.11
N LEU A 305 -8.30 -19.74 -0.08
CA LEU A 305 -9.58 -19.83 -0.80
C LEU A 305 -9.95 -21.28 -1.19
N TYR A 306 -9.00 -22.20 -1.18
CA TYR A 306 -9.22 -23.62 -1.38
C TYR A 306 -9.70 -24.35 -0.12
N GLN A 307 -9.69 -23.69 1.04
CA GLN A 307 -10.19 -24.25 2.28
C GLN A 307 -11.68 -23.91 2.48
N THR A 308 -12.43 -24.92 2.88
CA THR A 308 -13.82 -24.73 3.30
C THR A 308 -13.86 -24.00 4.62
N GLY A 309 -14.61 -22.93 4.71
CA GLY A 309 -14.77 -22.14 5.93
C GLY A 309 -16.22 -21.78 6.22
N TRP A 310 -16.49 -21.41 7.45
CA TRP A 310 -17.81 -20.93 7.88
C TRP A 310 -17.67 -19.49 8.37
N ASN A 311 -18.49 -18.61 7.82
CA ASN A 311 -18.55 -17.21 8.26
C ASN A 311 -19.80 -16.98 9.10
N ASN A 312 -19.68 -16.13 10.10
CA ASN A 312 -20.84 -15.68 10.87
C ASN A 312 -21.74 -14.79 9.98
N ASN A 313 -22.98 -15.20 9.81
CA ASN A 313 -23.96 -14.51 8.93
C ASN A 313 -25.07 -13.79 9.73
N GLY A 314 -24.74 -13.28 10.89
CA GLY A 314 -25.67 -12.57 11.76
C GLY A 314 -26.21 -13.44 12.89
N ASN A 315 -27.16 -12.91 13.60
CA ASN A 315 -27.78 -13.55 14.75
C ASN A 315 -29.27 -13.79 14.49
N TYR A 316 -29.77 -14.89 14.94
CA TYR A 316 -31.20 -15.16 14.97
C TYR A 316 -31.71 -15.09 16.42
N ASN A 317 -32.79 -14.37 16.64
CA ASN A 317 -33.43 -14.28 17.94
C ASN A 317 -34.61 -15.26 17.97
N PHE A 318 -34.59 -16.21 18.87
CA PHE A 318 -35.66 -17.22 19.01
C PHE A 318 -36.87 -16.71 19.79
N PHE A 319 -36.72 -15.60 20.53
CA PHE A 319 -37.78 -15.06 21.39
C PHE A 319 -37.97 -13.56 21.18
N GLN A 320 -39.13 -13.04 21.56
CA GLN A 320 -39.45 -11.60 21.45
C GLN A 320 -38.60 -10.75 22.41
N ASP A 321 -38.03 -11.33 23.46
CA ASP A 321 -37.15 -10.64 24.39
C ASP A 321 -35.72 -10.65 23.82
N GLN A 322 -35.24 -9.46 23.41
CA GLN A 322 -34.06 -9.29 22.56
C GLN A 322 -32.71 -9.51 23.26
N THR A 323 -32.69 -9.85 24.56
CA THR A 323 -31.46 -9.74 25.33
C THR A 323 -30.69 -11.04 25.54
N ASP A 324 -31.34 -12.21 25.61
CA ASP A 324 -30.68 -13.39 26.17
C ASP A 324 -30.56 -14.66 25.29
N HIS A 325 -31.12 -14.67 24.07
CA HIS A 325 -31.12 -15.89 23.25
C HIS A 325 -30.73 -15.65 21.78
N LYS A 326 -29.52 -15.11 21.58
CA LYS A 326 -28.94 -14.92 20.26
C LYS A 326 -28.12 -16.13 19.84
N VAL A 327 -28.48 -16.75 18.72
CA VAL A 327 -27.66 -17.77 18.08
C VAL A 327 -26.99 -17.21 16.85
N SER A 328 -25.67 -17.33 16.79
CA SER A 328 -24.91 -16.94 15.62
C SER A 328 -25.18 -17.91 14.48
N LEU A 329 -25.63 -17.37 13.35
CA LEU A 329 -25.81 -18.14 12.13
C LEU A 329 -24.47 -18.23 11.40
N ALA A 330 -24.03 -19.47 11.16
CA ALA A 330 -22.87 -19.72 10.33
C ALA A 330 -23.32 -19.95 8.89
N ARG A 331 -22.62 -19.33 7.95
CA ARG A 331 -22.79 -19.54 6.52
C ARG A 331 -21.52 -20.13 5.94
N TRP A 332 -21.65 -21.11 5.05
CA TRP A 332 -20.53 -21.56 4.25
C TRP A 332 -20.01 -20.39 3.39
N GLY A 333 -18.72 -20.09 3.52
CA GLY A 333 -18.03 -19.10 2.69
C GLY A 333 -16.86 -19.78 1.99
N ASN A 334 -16.74 -19.53 0.69
CA ASN A 334 -15.56 -19.82 -0.10
C ASN A 334 -14.60 -18.64 -0.03
#